data_0cc0301f6cee5ec13c29718500925c2b
#
_entry.id   0cc0301f6cee5ec13c29718500925c2b
#
_cell.length_a   1.000
_cell.length_b   1.000
_cell.length_c   1.000
_cell.angle_alpha   90.00
_cell.angle_beta   90.00
_cell.angle_gamma   90.00
#
_symmetry.space_group_name_H-M   'P 1'
#
loop_
_entity.id
_entity.type
_entity.pdbx_description
1 polymer ?
#
loop_
_entity_poly.entity_id
_entity_poly.type
_entity_poly.pdbx_seq_one_letter_code
_entity_poly.pdbx_strand_id
1 'polypeptide(L)'
;MPSSLRLRAVTALAASGCALLLLAGCAAEPTAVTDAAGESAGTHDVEHARGTTAVPDEPQRVVTLEPLELDTAVAVGIEPVGAAVASNVAGAPAYLGADDVEPVGTVPEPDLEAIAALEPDLILGTEARHSELYEQLSAIAPTVFIETQADPWRDNAMLIGEALGREAEVADLLSAVDDRCESLAGEYAIDGESVQLIRPRDETTLSLYGPVSFSGSLLECAGFTIPAQEWADGLQADISPENIVSAAADHVFVTVTDVDEASEIPTAITQNAAAFPSVTPVDTSYWVSGVGPKGAQAVLDDIEAYLEESR
;
A
#
# COMPACT_ATOMS: atom_id res chain seq x y z
N MET A 1 0.35 -77.28 3.82
CA MET A 1 0.90 -78.43 3.09
C MET A 1 1.66 -77.97 1.89
N PRO A 2 2.69 -78.66 1.57
CA PRO A 2 4.07 -78.19 1.71
C PRO A 2 4.76 -78.19 0.34
N SER A 3 5.90 -77.66 0.38
CA SER A 3 7.23 -78.32 0.02
C SER A 3 7.95 -77.46 -0.99
N SER A 4 9.02 -76.99 -0.59
CA SER A 4 10.45 -77.48 -0.46
C SER A 4 11.22 -77.33 -1.77
N LEU A 5 12.28 -76.62 -1.65
CA LEU A 5 13.68 -77.04 -1.43
C LEU A 5 14.52 -77.14 -2.70
N ARG A 6 15.70 -76.58 -2.56
CA ARG A 6 17.10 -76.95 -2.88
C ARG A 6 17.72 -76.19 -4.04
N LEU A 7 18.67 -75.37 -3.79
CA LEU A 7 20.10 -75.58 -3.43
C LEU A 7 20.85 -76.24 -4.57
N ARG A 8 21.85 -75.57 -5.15
CA ARG A 8 23.26 -76.03 -5.23
C ARG A 8 24.15 -75.01 -5.96
N ALA A 9 25.19 -74.72 -5.25
CA ALA A 9 26.43 -74.09 -5.69
C ALA A 9 27.23 -74.97 -6.60
N VAL A 10 28.06 -74.38 -7.44
CA VAL A 10 29.39 -74.96 -7.76
C VAL A 10 30.34 -73.83 -8.21
N THR A 11 31.41 -73.75 -7.53
CA THR A 11 32.71 -73.12 -7.74
C THR A 11 33.44 -73.58 -8.98
N ALA A 12 34.22 -72.68 -9.64
CA ALA A 12 35.51 -73.03 -10.20
C ALA A 12 36.40 -71.83 -10.46
N LEU A 13 37.57 -71.87 -9.92
CA LEU A 13 38.77 -71.06 -10.13
C LEU A 13 39.33 -71.23 -11.56
N ALA A 14 39.97 -70.18 -12.07
CA ALA A 14 41.31 -70.33 -12.66
C ALA A 14 41.94 -69.02 -13.02
N ALA A 15 43.16 -68.93 -12.74
CA ALA A 15 44.15 -67.88 -12.64
C ALA A 15 44.78 -67.47 -13.99
N SER A 16 45.52 -66.38 -13.92
CA SER A 16 46.80 -66.06 -14.56
C SER A 16 46.81 -65.19 -15.82
N GLY A 17 47.60 -64.12 -15.72
CA GLY A 17 48.28 -63.55 -16.88
C GLY A 17 48.59 -62.05 -16.76
N CYS A 18 49.83 -61.76 -16.30
CA CYS A 18 50.47 -60.44 -16.33
C CYS A 18 50.57 -59.84 -17.73
N ALA A 19 50.35 -58.49 -17.83
CA ALA A 19 51.17 -57.61 -18.69
C ALA A 19 51.04 -56.16 -18.22
N LEU A 20 52.16 -55.64 -17.70
CA LEU A 20 52.34 -54.19 -17.49
C LEU A 20 52.44 -53.43 -18.84
N LEU A 21 51.71 -52.43 -19.03
CA LEU A 21 52.04 -51.36 -19.94
C LEU A 21 51.60 -49.98 -19.30
N LEU A 22 52.64 -49.23 -18.90
CA LEU A 22 52.53 -47.85 -18.43
C LEU A 22 52.25 -46.97 -19.65
N LEU A 23 51.08 -46.36 -19.63
CA LEU A 23 50.78 -45.13 -20.44
C LEU A 23 50.25 -44.07 -19.50
N ALA A 24 51.08 -43.04 -19.31
CA ALA A 24 50.70 -41.83 -18.66
C ALA A 24 49.63 -41.12 -19.51
N GLY A 25 48.37 -41.11 -19.08
CA GLY A 25 47.30 -40.33 -19.61
C GLY A 25 46.87 -39.33 -18.54
N CYS A 26 47.02 -38.01 -18.84
CA CYS A 26 46.45 -36.96 -18.02
C CYS A 26 44.96 -37.20 -17.80
N ALA A 27 44.59 -37.52 -16.60
CA ALA A 27 43.20 -37.46 -16.17
C ALA A 27 42.87 -36.00 -15.92
N ALA A 28 42.14 -35.38 -16.87
CA ALA A 28 41.35 -34.20 -16.56
C ALA A 28 40.22 -34.66 -15.63
N GLU A 29 40.25 -34.23 -14.37
CA GLU A 29 39.12 -34.32 -13.49
C GLU A 29 37.96 -33.54 -14.15
N PRO A 30 36.77 -34.14 -14.24
CA PRO A 30 35.59 -33.34 -14.54
C PRO A 30 35.38 -32.40 -13.35
N THR A 31 35.70 -31.13 -13.52
CA THR A 31 35.14 -30.07 -12.68
C THR A 31 33.63 -30.26 -12.72
N ALA A 32 33.08 -30.71 -11.60
CA ALA A 32 31.64 -30.57 -11.36
C ALA A 32 31.34 -29.11 -11.50
N VAL A 33 30.69 -28.73 -12.60
CA VAL A 33 29.96 -27.48 -12.69
C VAL A 33 28.87 -27.66 -11.64
N THR A 34 29.09 -27.06 -10.50
CA THR A 34 27.98 -26.79 -9.57
C THR A 34 27.10 -25.82 -10.36
N ASP A 35 26.07 -26.36 -10.97
CA ASP A 35 24.92 -25.53 -11.30
C ASP A 35 24.55 -24.85 -9.97
N ALA A 36 24.81 -23.56 -9.87
CA ALA A 36 24.12 -22.74 -8.92
C ALA A 36 22.66 -22.83 -9.39
N ALA A 37 21.94 -23.81 -8.85
CA ALA A 37 20.50 -23.76 -8.80
C ALA A 37 20.23 -22.42 -8.12
N GLY A 38 19.79 -21.41 -8.88
CA GLY A 38 19.19 -20.24 -8.29
C GLY A 38 18.17 -20.76 -7.29
N GLU A 39 18.28 -20.33 -6.06
CA GLU A 39 17.23 -20.56 -5.07
C GLU A 39 15.95 -20.12 -5.77
N SER A 40 15.05 -21.06 -6.02
CA SER A 40 13.70 -20.77 -6.45
C SER A 40 13.16 -19.89 -5.34
N ALA A 41 12.98 -18.61 -5.61
CA ALA A 41 12.30 -17.72 -4.67
C ALA A 41 11.01 -18.43 -4.27
N GLY A 42 10.79 -18.60 -2.96
CA GLY A 42 9.60 -19.25 -2.42
C GLY A 42 8.36 -18.45 -2.84
N THR A 43 7.20 -19.06 -2.74
CA THR A 43 5.91 -18.38 -2.93
C THR A 43 4.99 -18.72 -1.78
N HIS A 44 4.11 -17.77 -1.42
CA HIS A 44 3.02 -17.99 -0.48
C HIS A 44 1.68 -17.64 -1.13
N ASP A 45 0.61 -18.19 -0.57
CA ASP A 45 -0.74 -17.95 -1.05
C ASP A 45 -1.37 -16.77 -0.32
N VAL A 46 -1.91 -15.80 -1.06
CA VAL A 46 -2.64 -14.62 -0.53
C VAL A 46 -4.11 -14.74 -0.92
N GLU A 47 -5.01 -14.67 0.06
CA GLU A 47 -6.46 -14.60 -0.15
C GLU A 47 -6.89 -13.15 -0.37
N HIS A 48 -7.57 -12.86 -1.47
CA HIS A 48 -7.93 -11.50 -1.87
C HIS A 48 -9.28 -11.48 -2.63
N ALA A 49 -9.73 -10.32 -3.10
CA ALA A 49 -11.04 -10.14 -3.74
C ALA A 49 -11.34 -11.11 -4.90
N ARG A 50 -10.34 -11.64 -5.58
CA ARG A 50 -10.47 -12.59 -6.70
C ARG A 50 -10.16 -14.05 -6.34
N GLY A 51 -10.08 -14.38 -5.08
CA GLY A 51 -9.75 -15.71 -4.57
C GLY A 51 -8.31 -15.77 -4.02
N THR A 52 -7.56 -16.80 -4.38
CA THR A 52 -6.20 -17.01 -3.85
C THR A 52 -5.18 -16.92 -4.98
N THR A 53 -4.13 -16.13 -4.78
CA THR A 53 -3.00 -16.00 -5.71
C THR A 53 -1.70 -16.38 -5.02
N ALA A 54 -0.89 -17.24 -5.66
CA ALA A 54 0.47 -17.52 -5.22
C ALA A 54 1.39 -16.38 -5.66
N VAL A 55 1.98 -15.68 -4.69
CA VAL A 55 2.88 -14.53 -4.91
C VAL A 55 4.30 -14.86 -4.45
N PRO A 56 5.36 -14.21 -4.96
CA PRO A 56 6.71 -14.38 -4.44
C PRO A 56 6.81 -14.03 -2.96
N ASP A 57 7.57 -14.79 -2.16
CA ASP A 57 7.83 -14.46 -0.74
C ASP A 57 8.54 -13.10 -0.58
N GLU A 58 9.35 -12.72 -1.57
CA GLU A 58 10.06 -11.44 -1.62
C GLU A 58 9.93 -10.83 -3.02
N PRO A 59 8.80 -10.17 -3.35
CA PRO A 59 8.62 -9.54 -4.65
C PRO A 59 9.64 -8.41 -4.84
N GLN A 60 10.25 -8.35 -6.02
CA GLN A 60 11.32 -7.40 -6.35
C GLN A 60 10.88 -6.32 -7.34
N ARG A 61 9.83 -6.61 -8.10
CA ARG A 61 9.34 -5.74 -9.19
C ARG A 61 7.84 -5.53 -9.05
N VAL A 62 7.49 -4.76 -8.02
CA VAL A 62 6.09 -4.49 -7.68
C VAL A 62 5.55 -3.36 -8.55
N VAL A 63 4.34 -3.53 -9.07
CA VAL A 63 3.54 -2.45 -9.66
C VAL A 63 2.29 -2.23 -8.82
N THR A 64 1.97 -0.97 -8.54
CA THR A 64 0.82 -0.56 -7.72
C THR A 64 -0.17 0.26 -8.55
N LEU A 65 -1.46 -0.01 -8.42
CA LEU A 65 -2.51 0.67 -9.19
C LEU A 65 -3.31 1.69 -8.34
N GLU A 66 -3.02 1.76 -7.04
CA GLU A 66 -3.69 2.65 -6.09
C GLU A 66 -2.70 3.32 -5.14
N PRO A 67 -3.03 4.51 -4.64
CA PRO A 67 -2.16 5.23 -3.68
C PRO A 67 -1.88 4.46 -2.39
N LEU A 68 -2.85 3.71 -1.84
CA LEU A 68 -2.67 2.91 -0.63
C LEU A 68 -1.59 1.82 -0.81
N GLU A 69 -1.59 1.18 -1.97
CA GLU A 69 -0.62 0.14 -2.31
C GLU A 69 0.78 0.72 -2.46
N LEU A 70 0.89 1.88 -3.13
CA LEU A 70 2.14 2.61 -3.28
C LEU A 70 2.68 3.05 -1.91
N ASP A 71 1.85 3.69 -1.09
CA ASP A 71 2.23 4.14 0.25
C ASP A 71 2.71 2.98 1.12
N THR A 72 1.92 1.89 1.17
CA THR A 72 2.26 0.72 2.00
C THR A 72 3.55 0.06 1.54
N ALA A 73 3.76 -0.11 0.22
CA ALA A 73 5.00 -0.67 -0.30
C ALA A 73 6.22 0.17 0.09
N VAL A 74 6.14 1.49 -0.12
CA VAL A 74 7.23 2.42 0.27
C VAL A 74 7.45 2.44 1.78
N ALA A 75 6.38 2.34 2.58
CA ALA A 75 6.46 2.33 4.04
C ALA A 75 7.27 1.13 4.57
N VAL A 76 7.19 -0.02 3.91
CA VAL A 76 7.97 -1.23 4.28
C VAL A 76 9.30 -1.35 3.52
N GLY A 77 9.74 -0.28 2.85
CA GLY A 77 11.05 -0.20 2.18
C GLY A 77 11.09 -0.87 0.82
N ILE A 78 9.95 -1.16 0.19
CA ILE A 78 9.85 -1.63 -1.19
C ILE A 78 9.50 -0.44 -2.07
N GLU A 79 10.39 -0.08 -2.99
CA GLU A 79 10.11 0.94 -4.00
C GLU A 79 9.54 0.25 -5.24
N PRO A 80 8.24 0.47 -5.57
CA PRO A 80 7.63 -0.12 -6.75
C PRO A 80 8.35 0.31 -8.03
N VAL A 81 8.45 -0.58 -9.00
CA VAL A 81 9.02 -0.26 -10.31
C VAL A 81 8.07 0.58 -11.17
N GLY A 82 6.79 0.61 -10.80
CA GLY A 82 5.78 1.43 -11.45
C GLY A 82 4.55 1.63 -10.58
N ALA A 83 3.89 2.78 -10.76
CA ALA A 83 2.64 3.10 -10.07
C ALA A 83 1.66 3.82 -11.00
N ALA A 84 0.37 3.50 -10.87
CA ALA A 84 -0.66 4.37 -11.41
C ALA A 84 -0.81 5.61 -10.51
N VAL A 85 -0.87 6.78 -11.14
CA VAL A 85 -0.87 8.06 -10.44
C VAL A 85 -2.22 8.77 -10.56
N ALA A 86 -2.46 9.76 -9.70
CA ALA A 86 -3.66 10.60 -9.86
C ALA A 86 -3.60 11.39 -11.18
N SER A 87 -4.76 11.60 -11.81
CA SER A 87 -4.85 12.19 -13.17
C SER A 87 -4.27 13.62 -13.30
N ASN A 88 -4.03 14.28 -12.19
CA ASN A 88 -3.55 15.67 -12.12
C ASN A 88 -2.10 15.80 -11.64
N VAL A 89 -1.38 14.68 -11.45
CA VAL A 89 0.03 14.67 -11.02
C VAL A 89 0.89 13.88 -12.00
N ALA A 90 2.18 14.20 -12.05
CA ALA A 90 3.12 13.61 -13.02
C ALA A 90 3.91 12.41 -12.47
N GLY A 91 3.75 12.06 -11.19
CA GLY A 91 4.54 11.00 -10.55
C GLY A 91 4.04 10.66 -9.15
N ALA A 92 4.84 9.91 -8.40
CA ALA A 92 4.55 9.60 -7.01
C ALA A 92 4.50 10.87 -6.15
N PRO A 93 3.63 10.94 -5.14
CA PRO A 93 3.58 12.08 -4.21
C PRO A 93 4.91 12.29 -3.49
N ALA A 94 5.33 13.57 -3.34
CA ALA A 94 6.63 13.93 -2.78
C ALA A 94 6.87 13.42 -1.34
N TYR A 95 5.80 13.31 -0.54
CA TYR A 95 5.91 12.82 0.85
C TYR A 95 6.41 11.37 0.93
N LEU A 96 6.25 10.58 -0.14
CA LEU A 96 6.74 9.21 -0.20
C LEU A 96 8.26 9.14 -0.34
N GLY A 97 8.88 10.12 -1.01
CA GLY A 97 10.31 10.11 -1.33
C GLY A 97 10.68 9.00 -2.31
N ALA A 98 9.77 8.64 -3.22
CA ALA A 98 9.88 7.56 -4.21
C ALA A 98 9.92 8.16 -5.62
N ASP A 99 10.96 8.93 -5.92
CA ASP A 99 11.09 9.73 -7.15
C ASP A 99 11.37 8.88 -8.40
N ASP A 100 11.87 7.64 -8.22
CA ASP A 100 12.26 6.74 -9.31
C ASP A 100 11.12 5.81 -9.78
N VAL A 101 9.92 5.92 -9.18
CA VAL A 101 8.75 5.11 -9.55
C VAL A 101 8.20 5.57 -10.90
N GLU A 102 8.18 4.66 -11.90
CA GLU A 102 7.70 4.96 -13.24
C GLU A 102 6.17 5.08 -13.27
N PRO A 103 5.59 6.18 -13.80
CA PRO A 103 4.14 6.28 -13.97
C PRO A 103 3.63 5.28 -15.00
N VAL A 104 2.67 4.42 -14.63
CA VAL A 104 2.04 3.42 -15.52
C VAL A 104 0.57 3.76 -15.81
N GLY A 105 0.31 4.99 -16.16
CA GLY A 105 -1.04 5.50 -16.41
C GLY A 105 -1.65 6.16 -15.18
N THR A 106 -2.96 6.34 -15.22
CA THR A 106 -3.71 6.92 -14.09
C THR A 106 -4.44 5.83 -13.32
N VAL A 107 -4.79 6.15 -12.05
CA VAL A 107 -5.55 5.22 -11.19
C VAL A 107 -6.80 4.64 -11.89
N PRO A 108 -7.68 5.43 -12.54
CA PRO A 108 -8.82 4.87 -13.25
C PRO A 108 -8.48 4.21 -14.60
N GLU A 109 -7.34 4.51 -15.20
CA GLU A 109 -6.93 4.04 -16.52
C GLU A 109 -5.44 3.65 -16.52
N PRO A 110 -5.06 2.49 -15.91
CA PRO A 110 -3.70 1.97 -15.94
C PRO A 110 -3.29 1.57 -17.38
N ASP A 111 -2.04 1.80 -17.74
CA ASP A 111 -1.46 1.43 -19.03
C ASP A 111 -0.86 0.02 -18.97
N LEU A 112 -1.59 -0.96 -19.50
CA LEU A 112 -1.16 -2.36 -19.49
C LEU A 112 0.13 -2.61 -20.29
N GLU A 113 0.41 -1.82 -21.33
CA GLU A 113 1.64 -1.96 -22.11
C GLU A 113 2.84 -1.45 -21.31
N ALA A 114 2.68 -0.32 -20.62
CA ALA A 114 3.70 0.20 -19.71
C ALA A 114 3.95 -0.77 -18.54
N ILE A 115 2.89 -1.32 -17.93
CA ILE A 115 3.00 -2.31 -16.86
C ILE A 115 3.80 -3.54 -17.36
N ALA A 116 3.41 -4.11 -18.50
CA ALA A 116 4.08 -5.29 -19.05
C ALA A 116 5.56 -5.03 -19.40
N ALA A 117 5.90 -3.82 -19.86
CA ALA A 117 7.26 -3.44 -20.17
C ALA A 117 8.18 -3.36 -18.95
N LEU A 118 7.60 -3.17 -17.76
CA LEU A 118 8.34 -3.19 -16.50
C LEU A 118 8.63 -4.61 -15.99
N GLU A 119 8.10 -5.67 -16.64
CA GLU A 119 8.30 -7.07 -16.25
C GLU A 119 8.09 -7.29 -14.73
N PRO A 120 6.91 -6.92 -14.17
CA PRO A 120 6.63 -7.06 -12.74
C PRO A 120 6.58 -8.53 -12.32
N ASP A 121 6.87 -8.78 -11.04
CA ASP A 121 6.67 -10.08 -10.39
C ASP A 121 5.48 -10.07 -9.41
N LEU A 122 4.90 -8.89 -9.16
CA LEU A 122 3.66 -8.68 -8.41
C LEU A 122 2.94 -7.42 -8.88
N ILE A 123 1.62 -7.51 -9.07
CA ILE A 123 0.75 -6.37 -9.34
C ILE A 123 -0.28 -6.26 -8.21
N LEU A 124 -0.42 -5.07 -7.63
CA LEU A 124 -1.42 -4.73 -6.63
C LEU A 124 -2.47 -3.81 -7.23
N GLY A 125 -3.74 -4.02 -6.90
CA GLY A 125 -4.84 -3.23 -7.42
C GLY A 125 -6.12 -3.37 -6.59
N THR A 126 -7.23 -2.83 -7.11
CA THR A 126 -8.51 -2.78 -6.41
C THR A 126 -9.62 -3.36 -7.27
N GLU A 127 -10.40 -4.28 -6.70
CA GLU A 127 -11.55 -4.89 -7.38
C GLU A 127 -12.59 -3.85 -7.82
N ALA A 128 -12.92 -2.92 -6.93
CA ALA A 128 -13.93 -1.89 -7.21
C ALA A 128 -13.60 -1.00 -8.41
N ARG A 129 -12.32 -0.90 -8.80
CA ARG A 129 -11.89 -0.05 -9.94
C ARG A 129 -11.34 -0.84 -11.12
N HIS A 130 -10.61 -1.91 -10.85
CA HIS A 130 -9.81 -2.60 -11.86
C HIS A 130 -10.36 -3.98 -12.22
N SER A 131 -11.60 -4.31 -11.80
CA SER A 131 -12.22 -5.61 -12.01
C SER A 131 -12.19 -6.10 -13.46
N GLU A 132 -12.39 -5.20 -14.43
CA GLU A 132 -12.37 -5.53 -15.87
C GLU A 132 -10.96 -5.81 -16.41
N LEU A 133 -9.92 -5.37 -15.69
CA LEU A 133 -8.52 -5.53 -16.08
C LEU A 133 -7.86 -6.76 -15.44
N TYR A 134 -8.49 -7.39 -14.43
CA TYR A 134 -7.88 -8.46 -13.65
C TYR A 134 -7.26 -9.59 -14.49
N GLU A 135 -7.99 -10.12 -15.46
CA GLU A 135 -7.53 -11.21 -16.32
C GLU A 135 -6.32 -10.81 -17.16
N GLN A 136 -6.26 -9.55 -17.59
CA GLN A 136 -5.17 -9.02 -18.39
C GLN A 136 -3.92 -8.77 -17.53
N LEU A 137 -4.11 -8.23 -16.32
CA LEU A 137 -3.05 -8.03 -15.35
C LEU A 137 -2.48 -9.37 -14.87
N SER A 138 -3.33 -10.35 -14.56
CA SER A 138 -2.92 -11.68 -14.14
C SER A 138 -2.21 -12.48 -15.25
N ALA A 139 -2.39 -12.09 -16.51
CA ALA A 139 -1.59 -12.64 -17.60
C ALA A 139 -0.18 -12.05 -17.69
N ILE A 140 0.07 -10.91 -17.04
CA ILE A 140 1.39 -10.26 -16.96
C ILE A 140 2.17 -10.80 -15.76
N ALA A 141 1.56 -10.76 -14.55
CA ALA A 141 2.19 -11.20 -13.29
C ALA A 141 1.13 -11.63 -12.27
N PRO A 142 1.51 -12.33 -11.18
CA PRO A 142 0.65 -12.54 -10.02
C PRO A 142 -0.01 -11.22 -9.60
N THR A 143 -1.34 -11.24 -9.45
CA THR A 143 -2.13 -10.03 -9.18
C THR A 143 -3.00 -10.22 -7.95
N VAL A 144 -2.91 -9.29 -7.00
CA VAL A 144 -3.68 -9.25 -5.76
C VAL A 144 -4.52 -7.97 -5.73
N PHE A 145 -5.83 -8.12 -5.49
CA PHE A 145 -6.76 -7.01 -5.41
C PHE A 145 -7.36 -6.87 -4.02
N ILE A 146 -7.28 -5.70 -3.42
CA ILE A 146 -8.16 -5.34 -2.31
C ILE A 146 -9.60 -5.25 -2.84
N GLU A 147 -10.61 -5.43 -1.98
CA GLU A 147 -12.03 -5.37 -2.41
C GLU A 147 -12.40 -3.95 -2.81
N THR A 148 -12.26 -3.02 -1.88
CA THR A 148 -12.58 -1.60 -2.07
C THR A 148 -11.75 -0.71 -1.16
N GLN A 149 -11.54 0.53 -1.57
CA GLN A 149 -10.95 1.58 -0.72
C GLN A 149 -11.92 2.11 0.34
N ALA A 150 -13.22 1.72 0.28
CA ALA A 150 -14.19 2.01 1.32
C ALA A 150 -14.02 1.11 2.56
N ASP A 151 -13.31 -0.02 2.43
CA ASP A 151 -12.94 -0.85 3.56
C ASP A 151 -11.94 -0.12 4.48
N PRO A 152 -11.86 -0.50 5.76
CA PRO A 152 -10.90 0.09 6.67
C PRO A 152 -9.49 0.05 6.07
N TRP A 153 -8.86 1.21 5.92
CA TRP A 153 -7.55 1.31 5.27
C TRP A 153 -6.45 0.47 5.95
N ARG A 154 -6.59 0.23 7.26
CA ARG A 154 -5.67 -0.61 8.04
C ARG A 154 -5.74 -2.07 7.60
N ASP A 155 -6.95 -2.59 7.38
CA ASP A 155 -7.17 -3.96 6.92
C ASP A 155 -6.62 -4.13 5.50
N ASN A 156 -6.87 -3.15 4.63
CA ASN A 156 -6.30 -3.12 3.29
C ASN A 156 -4.75 -3.06 3.33
N ALA A 157 -4.16 -2.24 4.20
CA ALA A 157 -2.70 -2.17 4.36
C ALA A 157 -2.12 -3.51 4.83
N MET A 158 -2.80 -4.22 5.72
CA MET A 158 -2.38 -5.56 6.16
C MET A 158 -2.40 -6.57 5.01
N LEU A 159 -3.44 -6.60 4.19
CA LEU A 159 -3.50 -7.47 3.00
C LEU A 159 -2.37 -7.14 2.00
N ILE A 160 -2.08 -5.86 1.80
CA ILE A 160 -0.96 -5.42 0.96
C ILE A 160 0.37 -5.90 1.57
N GLY A 161 0.53 -5.77 2.89
CA GLY A 161 1.68 -6.28 3.63
C GLY A 161 1.89 -7.78 3.48
N GLU A 162 0.82 -8.57 3.55
CA GLU A 162 0.83 -10.01 3.27
C GLU A 162 1.32 -10.28 1.85
N ALA A 163 0.75 -9.60 0.84
CA ALA A 163 1.14 -9.77 -0.55
C ALA A 163 2.62 -9.38 -0.82
N LEU A 164 3.15 -8.46 -0.05
CA LEU A 164 4.54 -8.00 -0.15
C LEU A 164 5.53 -8.88 0.67
N GLY A 165 5.04 -9.86 1.46
CA GLY A 165 5.85 -10.61 2.42
C GLY A 165 6.38 -9.72 3.55
N ARG A 166 5.63 -8.69 3.94
CA ARG A 166 5.97 -7.67 4.95
C ARG A 166 4.83 -7.44 5.97
N GLU A 167 4.04 -8.46 6.25
CA GLU A 167 2.90 -8.36 7.17
C GLU A 167 3.30 -7.85 8.56
N ALA A 168 4.42 -8.36 9.10
CA ALA A 168 4.90 -7.95 10.42
C ALA A 168 5.32 -6.48 10.46
N GLU A 169 6.01 -6.02 9.42
CA GLU A 169 6.44 -4.62 9.29
C GLU A 169 5.23 -3.67 9.18
N VAL A 170 4.20 -4.05 8.42
CA VAL A 170 2.96 -3.27 8.34
C VAL A 170 2.25 -3.24 9.70
N ALA A 171 2.14 -4.37 10.40
CA ALA A 171 1.56 -4.42 11.74
C ALA A 171 2.28 -3.50 12.73
N ASP A 172 3.63 -3.47 12.70
CA ASP A 172 4.44 -2.58 13.52
C ASP A 172 4.20 -1.09 13.17
N LEU A 173 4.08 -0.77 11.88
CA LEU A 173 3.77 0.60 11.42
C LEU A 173 2.39 1.05 11.86
N LEU A 174 1.38 0.19 11.78
CA LEU A 174 0.02 0.49 12.23
C LEU A 174 -0.03 0.68 13.75
N SER A 175 0.69 -0.15 14.53
CA SER A 175 0.84 0.02 15.97
C SER A 175 1.50 1.35 16.32
N ALA A 176 2.53 1.76 15.57
CA ALA A 176 3.18 3.06 15.78
C ALA A 176 2.24 4.25 15.49
N VAL A 177 1.32 4.11 14.52
CA VAL A 177 0.26 5.11 14.29
C VAL A 177 -0.66 5.20 15.49
N ASP A 178 -1.10 4.07 16.05
CA ASP A 178 -2.00 4.03 17.20
C ASP A 178 -1.34 4.61 18.47
N ASP A 179 -0.09 4.23 18.74
CA ASP A 179 0.70 4.78 19.86
C ASP A 179 0.84 6.31 19.76
N ARG A 180 1.05 6.81 18.55
CA ARG A 180 1.16 8.24 18.31
C ARG A 180 -0.15 8.98 18.49
N CYS A 181 -1.25 8.41 18.03
CA CYS A 181 -2.60 8.93 18.28
C CYS A 181 -2.88 9.05 19.79
N GLU A 182 -2.63 7.99 20.55
CA GLU A 182 -2.81 7.98 22.01
C GLU A 182 -1.94 9.06 22.69
N SER A 183 -0.72 9.24 22.21
CA SER A 183 0.19 10.28 22.71
C SER A 183 -0.39 11.67 22.49
N LEU A 184 -0.85 11.98 21.26
CA LEU A 184 -1.46 13.28 20.93
C LEU A 184 -2.72 13.54 21.77
N ALA A 185 -3.64 12.58 21.84
CA ALA A 185 -4.84 12.69 22.65
C ALA A 185 -4.55 12.96 24.13
N GLY A 186 -3.52 12.29 24.67
CA GLY A 186 -3.10 12.45 26.08
C GLY A 186 -2.38 13.76 26.38
N GLU A 187 -1.57 14.27 25.44
CA GLU A 187 -0.76 15.46 25.64
C GLU A 187 -1.54 16.76 25.47
N TYR A 188 -2.45 16.81 24.46
CA TYR A 188 -3.10 18.06 24.07
C TYR A 188 -4.48 18.26 24.69
N ALA A 189 -5.05 17.25 25.34
CA ALA A 189 -6.32 17.31 26.03
C ALA A 189 -7.48 17.90 25.16
N ILE A 190 -7.51 17.52 23.89
CA ILE A 190 -8.47 17.98 22.86
C ILE A 190 -9.84 17.29 22.97
N ASP A 191 -10.04 16.47 24.00
CA ASP A 191 -11.26 15.68 24.20
C ASP A 191 -12.51 16.57 24.19
N GLY A 192 -13.39 16.33 23.20
CA GLY A 192 -14.65 17.06 23.01
C GLY A 192 -14.57 18.25 22.05
N GLU A 193 -13.40 18.62 21.53
CA GLU A 193 -13.29 19.63 20.48
C GLU A 193 -13.69 19.05 19.12
N SER A 194 -14.49 19.82 18.37
CA SER A 194 -14.96 19.37 17.06
C SER A 194 -14.00 19.72 15.94
N VAL A 195 -13.86 18.79 14.96
CA VAL A 195 -13.03 19.00 13.78
C VAL A 195 -13.76 18.62 12.51
N GLN A 196 -13.50 19.33 11.42
CA GLN A 196 -13.99 18.97 10.10
C GLN A 196 -12.90 19.08 9.04
N LEU A 197 -12.68 18.02 8.27
CA LEU A 197 -11.87 18.03 7.07
C LEU A 197 -12.77 18.38 5.88
N ILE A 198 -12.38 19.41 5.13
CA ILE A 198 -13.10 19.91 3.94
C ILE A 198 -12.17 19.81 2.73
N ARG A 199 -12.65 19.17 1.67
CA ARG A 199 -11.97 19.12 0.37
C ARG A 199 -12.75 19.89 -0.68
N PRO A 200 -12.21 20.97 -1.23
CA PRO A 200 -12.76 21.60 -2.43
C PRO A 200 -12.66 20.64 -3.62
N ARG A 201 -13.79 20.34 -4.28
CA ARG A 201 -13.81 19.49 -5.47
C ARG A 201 -13.85 20.31 -6.74
N ASP A 202 -14.71 21.30 -6.73
CA ASP A 202 -14.92 22.27 -7.80
C ASP A 202 -15.63 23.54 -7.24
N GLU A 203 -16.06 24.45 -8.12
CA GLU A 203 -16.74 25.68 -7.72
C GLU A 203 -18.11 25.47 -7.04
N THR A 204 -18.68 24.26 -7.15
CA THR A 204 -20.04 23.94 -6.70
C THR A 204 -20.10 22.88 -5.61
N THR A 205 -19.01 22.19 -5.34
CA THR A 205 -18.96 21.00 -4.48
C THR A 205 -17.80 21.05 -3.51
N LEU A 206 -18.10 20.85 -2.23
CA LEU A 206 -17.16 20.64 -1.15
C LEU A 206 -17.45 19.27 -0.54
N SER A 207 -16.45 18.41 -0.42
CA SER A 207 -16.57 17.12 0.28
C SER A 207 -16.13 17.28 1.73
N LEU A 208 -16.97 16.84 2.66
CA LEU A 208 -16.66 16.66 4.07
C LEU A 208 -16.26 15.22 4.30
N TYR A 209 -15.27 14.97 5.12
CA TYR A 209 -14.81 13.61 5.43
C TYR A 209 -15.30 13.15 6.80
N GLY A 210 -15.87 11.94 6.83
CA GLY A 210 -16.47 11.33 8.00
C GLY A 210 -15.48 10.47 8.80
N PRO A 211 -15.91 9.95 9.96
CA PRO A 211 -15.04 9.25 10.93
C PRO A 211 -14.42 7.95 10.40
N VAL A 212 -15.05 7.27 9.44
CA VAL A 212 -14.48 6.03 8.87
C VAL A 212 -13.58 6.29 7.67
N SER A 213 -13.49 7.54 7.20
CA SER A 213 -12.49 7.90 6.18
C SER A 213 -11.07 7.83 6.75
N PHE A 214 -10.08 7.73 5.88
CA PHE A 214 -8.66 7.69 6.29
C PHE A 214 -8.31 8.81 7.28
N SER A 215 -8.39 10.08 6.85
CA SER A 215 -8.06 11.21 7.71
C SER A 215 -9.02 11.37 8.87
N GLY A 216 -10.33 11.08 8.68
CA GLY A 216 -11.30 11.14 9.75
C GLY A 216 -10.95 10.17 10.87
N SER A 217 -10.52 8.94 10.55
CA SER A 217 -10.09 7.97 11.54
C SER A 217 -8.85 8.42 12.33
N LEU A 218 -7.93 9.17 11.70
CA LEU A 218 -6.76 9.74 12.35
C LEU A 218 -7.12 10.93 13.25
N LEU A 219 -8.04 11.79 12.81
CA LEU A 219 -8.55 12.90 13.61
C LEU A 219 -9.28 12.40 14.88
N GLU A 220 -10.16 11.39 14.76
CA GLU A 220 -10.80 10.79 15.94
C GLU A 220 -9.79 10.08 16.84
N CYS A 221 -8.83 9.37 16.26
CA CYS A 221 -7.75 8.71 16.98
C CYS A 221 -6.92 9.72 17.81
N ALA A 222 -6.68 10.92 17.26
CA ALA A 222 -5.98 12.02 17.94
C ALA A 222 -6.84 12.70 19.04
N GLY A 223 -8.12 12.34 19.19
CA GLY A 223 -9.01 12.81 20.26
C GLY A 223 -10.06 13.84 19.85
N PHE A 224 -10.11 14.24 18.58
CA PHE A 224 -11.16 15.12 18.08
C PHE A 224 -12.51 14.40 17.90
N THR A 225 -13.56 15.18 17.78
CA THR A 225 -14.91 14.69 17.44
C THR A 225 -15.34 15.24 16.10
N ILE A 226 -15.72 14.36 15.16
CA ILE A 226 -16.26 14.78 13.86
C ILE A 226 -17.77 14.99 13.97
N PRO A 227 -18.31 16.20 13.66
CA PRO A 227 -19.74 16.45 13.71
C PRO A 227 -20.53 15.51 12.80
N ALA A 228 -21.66 15.00 13.29
CA ALA A 228 -22.49 14.08 12.53
C ALA A 228 -23.05 14.73 11.26
N GLN A 229 -22.93 14.03 10.13
CA GLN A 229 -23.48 14.38 8.83
C GLN A 229 -24.21 13.17 8.23
N GLU A 230 -24.87 13.33 7.10
CA GLU A 230 -25.36 12.20 6.31
C GLU A 230 -24.24 11.65 5.43
N TRP A 231 -23.39 10.83 6.03
CA TRP A 231 -22.22 10.26 5.36
C TRP A 231 -22.64 9.22 4.30
N ALA A 232 -22.22 9.40 3.06
CA ALA A 232 -22.30 8.33 2.06
C ALA A 232 -21.30 7.22 2.45
N ASP A 233 -21.81 6.01 2.69
CA ASP A 233 -21.05 4.84 3.15
C ASP A 233 -20.15 5.10 4.37
N GLY A 234 -20.49 6.13 5.18
CA GLY A 234 -19.71 6.54 6.33
C GLY A 234 -18.46 7.38 6.00
N LEU A 235 -18.09 7.50 4.73
CA LEU A 235 -16.82 8.09 4.28
C LEU A 235 -16.89 9.60 4.10
N GLN A 236 -17.86 10.10 3.35
CA GLN A 236 -17.94 11.50 2.98
C GLN A 236 -19.38 11.99 2.83
N ALA A 237 -19.54 13.31 2.88
CA ALA A 237 -20.78 14.00 2.51
C ALA A 237 -20.43 15.19 1.61
N ASP A 238 -21.13 15.35 0.50
CA ASP A 238 -20.93 16.47 -0.39
C ASP A 238 -21.93 17.60 -0.08
N ILE A 239 -21.43 18.82 0.03
CA ILE A 239 -22.24 20.02 0.26
C ILE A 239 -21.96 21.06 -0.82
N SER A 240 -22.94 21.94 -1.06
CA SER A 240 -22.69 23.15 -1.85
C SER A 240 -22.04 24.24 -1.00
N PRO A 241 -21.24 25.16 -1.59
CA PRO A 241 -20.65 26.30 -0.87
C PRO A 241 -21.64 27.17 -0.10
N GLU A 242 -22.89 27.22 -0.53
CA GLU A 242 -23.96 27.95 0.15
C GLU A 242 -24.34 27.35 1.50
N ASN A 243 -24.09 26.04 1.67
CA ASN A 243 -24.39 25.31 2.88
C ASN A 243 -23.16 25.16 3.80
N ILE A 244 -22.06 25.85 3.52
CA ILE A 244 -20.77 25.68 4.20
C ILE A 244 -20.87 25.80 5.72
N VAL A 245 -21.79 26.63 6.24
CA VAL A 245 -21.97 26.82 7.70
C VAL A 245 -22.40 25.51 8.39
N SER A 246 -22.97 24.53 7.68
CA SER A 246 -23.28 23.22 8.24
C SER A 246 -22.03 22.39 8.55
N ALA A 247 -20.87 22.76 7.99
CA ALA A 247 -19.57 22.14 8.23
C ALA A 247 -18.76 22.87 9.32
N ALA A 248 -19.37 23.80 10.05
CA ALA A 248 -18.68 24.52 11.12
C ALA A 248 -18.25 23.58 12.24
N ALA A 249 -17.01 23.75 12.70
CA ALA A 249 -16.39 23.03 13.78
C ALA A 249 -15.39 23.97 14.49
N ASP A 250 -14.92 23.58 15.68
CA ASP A 250 -13.91 24.35 16.42
C ASP A 250 -12.61 24.43 15.61
N HIS A 251 -12.26 23.35 14.89
CA HIS A 251 -11.10 23.24 14.01
C HIS A 251 -11.53 22.80 12.62
N VAL A 252 -10.98 23.43 11.59
CA VAL A 252 -11.27 23.07 10.21
C VAL A 252 -9.96 22.92 9.44
N PHE A 253 -9.74 21.73 8.91
CA PHE A 253 -8.67 21.46 7.97
C PHE A 253 -9.23 21.54 6.54
N VAL A 254 -8.55 22.25 5.65
CA VAL A 254 -8.95 22.40 4.25
C VAL A 254 -7.84 21.86 3.35
N THR A 255 -8.16 20.86 2.53
CA THR A 255 -7.17 20.31 1.62
C THR A 255 -6.89 21.27 0.48
N VAL A 256 -5.61 21.49 0.21
CA VAL A 256 -5.07 22.33 -0.85
C VAL A 256 -3.99 21.59 -1.62
N THR A 257 -3.58 22.09 -2.77
CA THR A 257 -2.45 21.52 -3.53
C THR A 257 -1.12 22.18 -3.15
N ASP A 258 -1.18 23.41 -2.64
CA ASP A 258 -0.04 24.14 -2.11
C ASP A 258 -0.45 24.82 -0.79
N VAL A 259 0.13 24.34 0.32
CA VAL A 259 -0.22 24.84 1.66
C VAL A 259 0.20 26.29 1.92
N ASP A 260 1.12 26.83 1.12
CA ASP A 260 1.56 28.23 1.18
C ASP A 260 0.65 29.17 0.40
N GLU A 261 -0.27 28.63 -0.43
CA GLU A 261 -1.20 29.40 -1.27
C GLU A 261 -2.55 29.62 -0.58
N ALA A 262 -2.66 30.68 0.23
CA ALA A 262 -3.90 31.05 0.94
C ALA A 262 -5.11 31.24 0.01
N SER A 263 -4.90 31.48 -1.29
CA SER A 263 -5.95 31.63 -2.30
C SER A 263 -6.69 30.34 -2.62
N GLU A 264 -6.16 29.16 -2.23
CA GLU A 264 -6.81 27.87 -2.40
C GLU A 264 -7.93 27.62 -1.36
N ILE A 265 -7.97 28.38 -0.26
CA ILE A 265 -9.07 28.29 0.70
C ILE A 265 -10.37 28.81 0.05
N PRO A 266 -11.46 28.00 0.03
CA PRO A 266 -12.71 28.41 -0.58
C PRO A 266 -13.25 29.74 -0.05
N THR A 267 -13.71 30.60 -0.96
CA THR A 267 -14.29 31.89 -0.57
C THR A 267 -15.52 31.74 0.32
N ALA A 268 -16.26 30.64 0.21
CA ALA A 268 -17.35 30.30 1.11
C ALA A 268 -16.92 30.25 2.59
N ILE A 269 -15.74 29.71 2.87
CA ILE A 269 -15.15 29.65 4.22
C ILE A 269 -14.74 31.07 4.66
N THR A 270 -13.94 31.75 3.84
CA THR A 270 -13.40 33.08 4.19
C THR A 270 -14.49 34.16 4.37
N GLN A 271 -15.59 34.04 3.63
CA GLN A 271 -16.77 34.94 3.78
C GLN A 271 -17.58 34.63 5.03
N ASN A 272 -17.47 33.44 5.60
CA ASN A 272 -18.15 33.02 6.80
C ASN A 272 -17.20 32.83 7.99
N ALA A 273 -16.12 33.61 8.06
CA ALA A 273 -15.03 33.46 9.04
C ALA A 273 -15.50 33.39 10.51
N ALA A 274 -16.68 33.98 10.85
CA ALA A 274 -17.24 33.90 12.19
C ALA A 274 -17.70 32.48 12.59
N ALA A 275 -17.99 31.61 11.60
CA ALA A 275 -18.35 30.21 11.81
C ALA A 275 -17.13 29.27 11.76
N PHE A 276 -15.97 29.77 11.35
CA PHE A 276 -14.74 29.02 11.17
C PHE A 276 -13.59 29.69 11.93
N PRO A 277 -13.52 29.54 13.27
CA PRO A 277 -12.56 30.24 14.11
C PRO A 277 -11.12 29.82 13.86
N SER A 278 -10.91 28.58 13.43
CA SER A 278 -9.61 28.02 13.07
C SER A 278 -9.70 27.29 11.73
N VAL A 279 -8.93 27.74 10.73
CA VAL A 279 -8.87 27.13 9.41
C VAL A 279 -7.41 26.92 9.04
N THR A 280 -7.03 25.66 8.81
CA THR A 280 -5.67 25.27 8.50
C THR A 280 -5.63 24.57 7.13
N PRO A 281 -4.84 25.10 6.16
CA PRO A 281 -4.60 24.41 4.91
C PRO A 281 -3.76 23.15 5.15
N VAL A 282 -4.07 22.05 4.46
CA VAL A 282 -3.34 20.78 4.54
C VAL A 282 -3.17 20.19 3.15
N ASP A 283 -2.10 19.44 2.96
CA ASP A 283 -1.75 18.89 1.65
C ASP A 283 -2.68 17.73 1.25
N THR A 284 -3.39 17.90 0.13
CA THR A 284 -4.29 16.88 -0.44
C THR A 284 -3.58 15.56 -0.70
N SER A 285 -2.27 15.59 -0.99
CA SER A 285 -1.52 14.41 -1.45
C SER A 285 -1.45 13.29 -0.42
N TYR A 286 -1.47 13.60 0.88
CA TYR A 286 -1.49 12.61 1.97
C TYR A 286 -2.70 12.72 2.89
N TRP A 287 -3.40 13.84 2.95
CA TRP A 287 -4.63 13.92 3.74
C TRP A 287 -5.81 13.17 3.10
N VAL A 288 -5.82 13.04 1.76
CA VAL A 288 -6.94 12.43 1.05
C VAL A 288 -6.50 11.39 0.02
N SER A 289 -5.40 11.64 -0.69
CA SER A 289 -4.95 10.77 -1.78
C SER A 289 -3.93 9.73 -1.33
N GLY A 290 -3.05 10.08 -0.39
CA GLY A 290 -2.00 9.20 0.14
C GLY A 290 -2.46 8.41 1.35
N VAL A 291 -3.42 7.55 1.13
CA VAL A 291 -3.96 6.65 2.16
C VAL A 291 -2.95 5.54 2.43
N GLY A 292 -2.45 5.41 3.65
CA GLY A 292 -1.51 4.36 4.02
C GLY A 292 -0.65 4.72 5.23
N PRO A 293 0.26 3.83 5.68
CA PRO A 293 1.05 4.05 6.90
C PRO A 293 1.94 5.31 6.86
N LYS A 294 2.58 5.63 5.72
CA LYS A 294 3.38 6.87 5.58
C LYS A 294 2.50 8.11 5.57
N GLY A 295 1.41 8.08 4.81
CA GLY A 295 0.43 9.15 4.80
C GLY A 295 -0.16 9.40 6.18
N ALA A 296 -0.43 8.34 6.96
CA ALA A 296 -0.91 8.46 8.33
C ALA A 296 0.09 9.19 9.24
N GLN A 297 1.38 8.88 9.14
CA GLN A 297 2.40 9.60 9.90
C GLN A 297 2.46 11.08 9.50
N ALA A 298 2.40 11.39 8.19
CA ALA A 298 2.42 12.77 7.72
C ALA A 298 1.19 13.57 8.20
N VAL A 299 0.00 12.95 8.20
CA VAL A 299 -1.21 13.58 8.77
C VAL A 299 -1.05 13.85 10.26
N LEU A 300 -0.48 12.89 11.03
CA LEU A 300 -0.24 13.07 12.46
C LEU A 300 0.84 14.12 12.74
N ASP A 301 1.84 14.28 11.86
CA ASP A 301 2.84 15.36 11.94
C ASP A 301 2.16 16.73 11.82
N ASP A 302 1.24 16.89 10.85
CA ASP A 302 0.49 18.13 10.67
C ASP A 302 -0.44 18.42 11.85
N ILE A 303 -1.14 17.39 12.37
CA ILE A 303 -2.00 17.53 13.55
C ILE A 303 -1.17 17.99 14.76
N GLU A 304 -0.01 17.37 15.00
CA GLU A 304 0.88 17.73 16.10
C GLU A 304 1.38 19.18 15.97
N ALA A 305 1.88 19.55 14.79
CA ALA A 305 2.33 20.92 14.52
C ALA A 305 1.20 21.94 14.75
N TYR A 306 0.00 21.65 14.26
CA TYR A 306 -1.18 22.48 14.49
C TYR A 306 -1.50 22.66 15.98
N LEU A 307 -1.47 21.57 16.76
CA LEU A 307 -1.76 21.59 18.19
C LEU A 307 -0.69 22.33 18.99
N GLU A 308 0.58 22.25 18.58
CA GLU A 308 1.68 23.01 19.16
C GLU A 308 1.50 24.53 18.96
N GLU A 309 1.09 24.96 17.76
CA GLU A 309 0.85 26.37 17.41
C GLU A 309 -0.39 26.96 18.09
N SER A 310 -1.36 26.12 18.44
CA SER A 310 -2.64 26.54 19.03
C SER A 310 -2.60 26.69 20.55
N ARG A 311 -1.47 26.33 21.22
CA ARG A 311 -1.22 26.52 22.67
C ARG A 311 -0.81 27.94 22.97
#